data_523ac9575da9000e2b2636d3988ff641
#
_entry.id   523ac9575da9000e2b2636d3988ff641
#
_cell.length_a   1.000
_cell.length_b   1.000
_cell.length_c   1.000
_cell.angle_alpha   90.00
_cell.angle_beta   90.00
_cell.angle_gamma   90.00
#
_symmetry.space_group_name_H-M   'P 1'
#
loop_
_entity.id
_entity.type
_entity.pdbx_description
1 polymer ?
#
loop_
_entity_poly.entity_id
_entity_poly.type
_entity_poly.pdbx_seq_one_letter_code
_entity_poly.pdbx_strand_id
1 'polypeptide(L)'
;RLKAVAQAALERDLILVSDEIYDQLVYPPAQHVSIVQASPQVADRTVLIGGVSKTYSMTGWRIGYAVGPRPWIEAMINVQSHSTSNPASISQHAALAALTGDQASVAPMREEFRRRRDRLVEGLNRLAPLRCASPGGAFYAWCNISGLGQPAEAVAAQWLEEALIAAVPGEGFGAPGFIRLSFAASLETIDEALRRLAKWLDGHRR
;
A
#
# COMPACT_ATOMS: atom_id res chain seq x y z
N ARG A 1 4.24 -18.61 2.84
CA ARG A 1 4.56 -17.94 1.56
C ARG A 1 5.95 -17.30 1.59
N LEU A 2 6.30 -16.44 2.58
CA LEU A 2 7.63 -15.80 2.66
C LEU A 2 8.78 -16.82 2.68
N LYS A 3 8.66 -17.91 3.45
CA LYS A 3 9.66 -18.99 3.45
C LYS A 3 9.87 -19.62 2.07
N ALA A 4 8.82 -19.77 1.27
CA ALA A 4 8.96 -20.30 -0.09
C ALA A 4 9.67 -19.32 -1.03
N VAL A 5 9.43 -18.01 -0.90
CA VAL A 5 10.15 -16.97 -1.63
C VAL A 5 11.62 -16.97 -1.23
N ALA A 6 11.91 -17.00 0.07
CA ALA A 6 13.27 -17.07 0.59
C ALA A 6 14.03 -18.32 0.09
N GLN A 7 13.37 -19.48 0.10
CA GLN A 7 13.95 -20.73 -0.40
C GLN A 7 14.28 -20.62 -1.90
N ALA A 8 13.36 -20.12 -2.72
CA ALA A 8 13.61 -19.93 -4.14
C ALA A 8 14.76 -18.95 -4.42
N ALA A 9 14.92 -17.92 -3.58
CA ALA A 9 16.03 -16.97 -3.67
C ALA A 9 17.38 -17.64 -3.35
N LEU A 10 17.41 -18.49 -2.32
CA LEU A 10 18.61 -19.26 -1.98
C LEU A 10 19.01 -20.24 -3.08
N GLU A 11 18.04 -21.01 -3.61
CA GLU A 11 18.27 -22.03 -4.63
C GLU A 11 18.75 -21.45 -5.97
N ARG A 12 18.39 -20.21 -6.27
CA ARG A 12 18.67 -19.56 -7.56
C ARG A 12 19.64 -18.38 -7.44
N ASP A 13 20.29 -18.24 -6.31
CA ASP A 13 21.23 -17.14 -6.02
C ASP A 13 20.65 -15.74 -6.33
N LEU A 14 19.37 -15.50 -5.93
CA LEU A 14 18.69 -14.24 -6.20
C LEU A 14 18.91 -13.24 -5.06
N ILE A 15 18.98 -11.97 -5.42
CA ILE A 15 18.91 -10.84 -4.49
C ILE A 15 17.43 -10.58 -4.19
N LEU A 16 17.13 -10.30 -2.93
CA LEU A 16 15.79 -9.89 -2.48
C LEU A 16 15.77 -8.40 -2.19
N VAL A 17 14.76 -7.72 -2.73
CA VAL A 17 14.36 -6.36 -2.31
C VAL A 17 12.99 -6.47 -1.69
N SER A 18 12.92 -6.28 -0.37
CA SER A 18 11.66 -6.36 0.37
C SER A 18 11.17 -4.97 0.76
N ASP A 19 10.12 -4.51 0.09
CA ASP A 19 9.46 -3.24 0.43
C ASP A 19 8.47 -3.49 1.57
N GLU A 20 8.84 -3.02 2.77
CA GLU A 20 8.09 -3.20 4.01
C GLU A 20 7.49 -1.88 4.52
N ILE A 21 7.24 -0.92 3.61
CA ILE A 21 6.75 0.44 3.95
C ILE A 21 5.41 0.45 4.71
N TYR A 22 4.64 -0.63 4.67
CA TYR A 22 3.35 -0.79 5.35
C TYR A 22 3.42 -1.69 6.59
N ASP A 23 4.59 -1.95 7.16
CA ASP A 23 4.83 -2.85 8.29
C ASP A 23 3.90 -2.60 9.49
N GLN A 24 3.60 -1.33 9.81
CA GLN A 24 2.73 -0.92 10.90
C GLN A 24 1.25 -0.75 10.51
N LEU A 25 0.95 -0.65 9.22
CA LEU A 25 -0.43 -0.55 8.72
C LEU A 25 -0.97 -1.93 8.36
N VAL A 26 -1.07 -2.79 9.36
CA VAL A 26 -1.59 -4.16 9.26
C VAL A 26 -2.74 -4.32 10.26
N TYR A 27 -3.82 -4.92 9.81
CA TYR A 27 -5.08 -5.01 10.56
C TYR A 27 -5.32 -6.42 11.08
N PRO A 28 -5.64 -6.59 12.37
CA PRO A 28 -5.94 -7.90 12.91
C PRO A 28 -7.03 -8.65 12.09
N PRO A 29 -6.90 -9.99 11.94
CA PRO A 29 -5.92 -10.89 12.57
C PRO A 29 -4.58 -10.97 11.81
N ALA A 30 -4.39 -10.24 10.70
CA ALA A 30 -3.13 -10.23 9.97
C ALA A 30 -2.00 -9.63 10.82
N GLN A 31 -0.79 -10.12 10.59
CA GLN A 31 0.44 -9.64 11.23
C GLN A 31 1.52 -9.46 10.17
N HIS A 32 2.30 -8.40 10.30
CA HIS A 32 3.49 -8.23 9.49
C HIS A 32 4.60 -9.16 10.02
N VAL A 33 5.31 -9.78 9.08
CA VAL A 33 6.52 -10.54 9.35
C VAL A 33 7.51 -10.18 8.25
N SER A 34 8.67 -9.64 8.62
CA SER A 34 9.74 -9.39 7.66
C SER A 34 10.25 -10.68 7.05
N ILE A 35 10.68 -10.62 5.78
CA ILE A 35 11.23 -11.80 5.10
C ILE A 35 12.49 -12.32 5.80
N VAL A 36 13.31 -11.45 6.39
CA VAL A 36 14.50 -11.85 7.16
C VAL A 36 14.16 -12.45 8.52
N GLN A 37 13.01 -12.10 9.11
CA GLN A 37 12.49 -12.77 10.31
C GLN A 37 11.93 -14.15 9.97
N ALA A 38 11.23 -14.26 8.81
CA ALA A 38 10.66 -15.51 8.35
C ALA A 38 11.73 -16.54 7.95
N SER A 39 12.87 -16.06 7.44
CA SER A 39 14.01 -16.87 6.99
C SER A 39 15.33 -16.10 7.15
N PRO A 40 16.01 -16.18 8.32
CA PRO A 40 17.25 -15.45 8.58
C PRO A 40 18.38 -15.74 7.58
N GLN A 41 18.36 -16.90 6.93
CA GLN A 41 19.38 -17.32 5.94
C GLN A 41 19.45 -16.41 4.71
N VAL A 42 18.42 -15.60 4.44
CA VAL A 42 18.44 -14.66 3.30
C VAL A 42 18.96 -13.27 3.67
N ALA A 43 19.36 -13.03 4.92
CA ALA A 43 19.75 -11.69 5.38
C ALA A 43 20.89 -11.10 4.52
N ASP A 44 21.91 -11.90 4.19
CA ASP A 44 23.09 -11.49 3.41
C ASP A 44 22.79 -11.24 1.92
N ARG A 45 21.55 -11.45 1.49
CA ARG A 45 21.09 -11.21 0.12
C ARG A 45 19.80 -10.39 0.05
N THR A 46 19.45 -9.73 1.14
CA THR A 46 18.21 -8.94 1.23
C THR A 46 18.52 -7.47 1.49
N VAL A 47 17.85 -6.60 0.72
CA VAL A 47 17.70 -5.18 1.05
C VAL A 47 16.26 -4.97 1.49
N LEU A 48 16.07 -4.56 2.75
CA LEU A 48 14.80 -4.12 3.30
C LEU A 48 14.61 -2.64 2.98
N ILE A 49 13.46 -2.28 2.46
CA ILE A 49 13.05 -0.90 2.21
C ILE A 49 11.97 -0.53 3.22
N GLY A 50 12.22 0.52 3.96
CA GLY A 50 11.28 1.07 4.92
C GLY A 50 11.19 2.59 4.82
N GLY A 51 10.37 3.19 5.66
CA GLY A 51 10.25 4.64 5.68
C GLY A 51 9.20 5.14 6.65
N VAL A 52 9.18 6.45 6.83
CA VAL A 52 8.27 7.12 7.77
C VAL A 52 6.95 7.56 7.10
N SER A 53 6.85 7.45 5.78
CA SER A 53 5.74 7.99 4.99
C SER A 53 4.37 7.46 5.40
N LYS A 54 4.28 6.17 5.73
CA LYS A 54 2.99 5.49 5.99
C LYS A 54 2.71 5.36 7.48
N THR A 55 3.64 4.81 8.23
CA THR A 55 3.54 4.60 9.69
C THR A 55 3.29 5.90 10.46
N TYR A 56 3.88 7.01 10.02
CA TYR A 56 3.80 8.29 10.73
C TYR A 56 3.05 9.37 9.93
N SER A 57 2.36 9.00 8.84
CA SER A 57 1.66 9.96 7.94
C SER A 57 2.57 11.07 7.40
N MET A 58 3.85 10.76 7.16
CA MET A 58 4.91 11.70 6.79
C MET A 58 5.23 11.64 5.28
N THR A 59 4.24 11.48 4.41
CA THR A 59 4.47 11.37 2.96
C THR A 59 5.13 12.61 2.36
N GLY A 60 4.79 13.81 2.86
CA GLY A 60 5.35 15.08 2.40
C GLY A 60 6.83 15.29 2.77
N TRP A 61 7.36 14.60 3.76
CA TRP A 61 8.74 14.70 4.20
C TRP A 61 9.74 14.01 3.27
N ARG A 62 9.27 13.17 2.38
CA ARG A 62 10.05 12.50 1.32
C ARG A 62 11.26 11.74 1.85
N ILE A 63 11.09 10.90 2.86
CA ILE A 63 12.17 10.13 3.46
C ILE A 63 11.82 8.65 3.63
N GLY A 64 12.76 7.82 3.27
CA GLY A 64 12.78 6.38 3.49
C GLY A 64 14.19 5.94 3.82
N TYR A 65 14.36 4.67 4.11
CA TYR A 65 15.65 4.06 4.42
C TYR A 65 15.74 2.65 3.83
N ALA A 66 16.97 2.21 3.60
CA ALA A 66 17.28 0.85 3.22
C ALA A 66 18.20 0.20 4.25
N VAL A 67 17.99 -1.06 4.54
CA VAL A 67 18.81 -1.87 5.45
C VAL A 67 19.21 -3.14 4.71
N GLY A 68 20.52 -3.44 4.68
CA GLY A 68 21.02 -4.62 3.98
C GLY A 68 22.54 -4.79 4.10
N PRO A 69 23.13 -5.70 3.34
CA PRO A 69 24.57 -5.92 3.35
C PRO A 69 25.36 -4.64 3.04
N ARG A 70 26.37 -4.38 3.84
CA ARG A 70 27.15 -3.15 3.78
C ARG A 70 27.64 -2.78 2.37
N PRO A 71 28.22 -3.71 1.55
CA PRO A 71 28.69 -3.35 0.22
C PRO A 71 27.58 -2.83 -0.70
N TRP A 72 26.35 -3.35 -0.56
CA TRP A 72 25.21 -2.90 -1.35
C TRP A 72 24.72 -1.52 -0.91
N ILE A 73 24.65 -1.30 0.39
CA ILE A 73 24.27 0.03 0.93
C ILE A 73 25.31 1.09 0.52
N GLU A 74 26.61 0.79 0.56
CA GLU A 74 27.66 1.70 0.10
C GLU A 74 27.52 2.00 -1.41
N ALA A 75 27.20 1.01 -2.23
CA ALA A 75 26.93 1.22 -3.66
C ALA A 75 25.67 2.09 -3.89
N MET A 76 24.60 1.88 -3.12
CA MET A 76 23.39 2.71 -3.18
C MET A 76 23.67 4.15 -2.77
N ILE A 77 24.46 4.39 -1.73
CA ILE A 77 24.90 5.72 -1.29
C ILE A 77 25.67 6.43 -2.42
N ASN A 78 26.59 5.72 -3.07
CA ASN A 78 27.37 6.27 -4.20
C ASN A 78 26.45 6.69 -5.36
N VAL A 79 25.51 5.85 -5.77
CA VAL A 79 24.54 6.18 -6.82
C VAL A 79 23.70 7.37 -6.42
N GLN A 80 23.18 7.39 -5.20
CA GLN A 80 22.36 8.50 -4.72
C GLN A 80 23.13 9.81 -4.66
N SER A 81 24.38 9.81 -4.20
CA SER A 81 25.20 11.01 -4.09
C SER A 81 25.43 11.70 -5.44
N HIS A 82 25.45 10.93 -6.53
CA HIS A 82 25.62 11.43 -7.90
C HIS A 82 24.31 11.72 -8.63
N SER A 83 23.15 11.37 -8.06
CA SER A 83 21.83 11.61 -8.66
C SER A 83 21.05 12.69 -7.92
N THR A 84 20.68 12.45 -6.66
CA THR A 84 19.83 13.34 -5.85
C THR A 84 20.55 13.88 -4.61
N SER A 85 21.84 13.59 -4.45
CA SER A 85 22.68 13.90 -3.29
C SER A 85 22.20 13.15 -2.04
N ASN A 86 21.28 13.73 -1.27
CA ASN A 86 20.71 13.14 -0.05
C ASN A 86 19.38 13.81 0.29
N PRO A 87 18.55 13.17 1.12
CA PRO A 87 17.35 13.81 1.66
C PRO A 87 17.67 15.09 2.44
N ALA A 88 16.74 16.04 2.48
CA ALA A 88 16.88 17.26 3.26
C ALA A 88 17.17 16.95 4.75
N SER A 89 18.10 17.66 5.36
CA SER A 89 18.50 17.43 6.76
C SER A 89 17.32 17.56 7.74
N ILE A 90 16.43 18.51 7.51
CA ILE A 90 15.21 18.67 8.32
C ILE A 90 14.33 17.42 8.27
N SER A 91 14.20 16.79 7.09
CA SER A 91 13.44 15.53 6.94
C SER A 91 14.13 14.36 7.63
N GLN A 92 15.46 14.30 7.63
CA GLN A 92 16.21 13.28 8.35
C GLN A 92 16.01 13.38 9.85
N HIS A 93 16.09 14.60 10.42
CA HIS A 93 15.83 14.83 11.84
C HIS A 93 14.37 14.52 12.22
N ALA A 94 13.41 14.88 11.37
CA ALA A 94 12.02 14.54 11.60
C ALA A 94 11.79 13.02 11.57
N ALA A 95 12.41 12.30 10.63
CA ALA A 95 12.35 10.84 10.57
C ALA A 95 13.01 10.18 11.79
N LEU A 96 14.15 10.69 12.23
CA LEU A 96 14.80 10.22 13.45
C LEU A 96 13.89 10.39 14.66
N ALA A 97 13.29 11.56 14.84
CA ALA A 97 12.34 11.83 15.92
C ALA A 97 11.11 10.90 15.87
N ALA A 98 10.58 10.63 14.68
CA ALA A 98 9.45 9.71 14.50
C ALA A 98 9.83 8.27 14.88
N LEU A 99 11.01 7.80 14.47
CA LEU A 99 11.45 6.42 14.73
C LEU A 99 11.88 6.17 16.17
N THR A 100 12.43 7.18 16.85
CA THR A 100 13.00 7.03 18.22
C THR A 100 12.13 7.66 19.32
N GLY A 101 11.14 8.45 18.94
CA GLY A 101 10.22 9.12 19.86
C GLY A 101 9.05 8.25 20.31
N ASP A 102 8.05 8.91 20.89
CA ASP A 102 6.83 8.24 21.35
C ASP A 102 6.05 7.63 20.17
N GLN A 103 5.71 6.36 20.28
CA GLN A 103 4.95 5.60 19.29
C GLN A 103 3.43 5.61 19.53
N ALA A 104 2.94 6.34 20.51
CA ALA A 104 1.54 6.33 20.92
C ALA A 104 0.56 6.74 19.80
N SER A 105 1.01 7.50 18.80
CA SER A 105 0.18 7.93 17.67
C SER A 105 -0.10 6.84 16.64
N VAL A 106 0.73 5.80 16.56
CA VAL A 106 0.66 4.77 15.50
C VAL A 106 -0.59 3.90 15.64
N ALA A 107 -0.88 3.43 16.84
CA ALA A 107 -2.02 2.53 17.07
C ALA A 107 -3.40 3.22 16.82
N PRO A 108 -3.66 4.44 17.30
CA PRO A 108 -4.90 5.16 16.97
C PRO A 108 -5.05 5.44 15.47
N MET A 109 -3.97 5.82 14.78
CA MET A 109 -3.99 6.04 13.34
C MET A 109 -4.33 4.75 12.58
N ARG A 110 -3.70 3.62 12.93
CA ARG A 110 -4.01 2.31 12.34
C ARG A 110 -5.47 1.91 12.57
N GLU A 111 -6.01 2.17 13.75
CA GLU A 111 -7.41 1.88 14.07
C GLU A 111 -8.37 2.74 13.23
N GLU A 112 -8.06 4.01 13.02
CA GLU A 112 -8.83 4.86 12.13
C GLU A 112 -8.81 4.36 10.68
N PHE A 113 -7.65 3.93 10.16
CA PHE A 113 -7.58 3.28 8.85
C PHE A 113 -8.38 1.98 8.80
N ARG A 114 -8.40 1.19 9.88
CA ARG A 114 -9.23 -0.01 9.96
C ARG A 114 -10.72 0.33 9.83
N ARG A 115 -11.22 1.35 10.51
CA ARG A 115 -12.62 1.81 10.43
C ARG A 115 -12.96 2.25 9.00
N ARG A 116 -12.08 3.01 8.36
CA ARG A 116 -12.26 3.47 6.97
C ARG A 116 -12.27 2.30 5.98
N ARG A 117 -11.34 1.34 6.15
CA ARG A 117 -11.34 0.09 5.40
C ARG A 117 -12.68 -0.62 5.49
N ASP A 118 -13.13 -0.88 6.71
CA ASP A 118 -14.34 -1.63 6.98
C ASP A 118 -15.55 -0.93 6.34
N ARG A 119 -15.65 0.39 6.49
CA ARG A 119 -16.70 1.19 5.87
C ARG A 119 -16.70 1.12 4.34
N LEU A 120 -15.52 1.28 3.70
CA LEU A 120 -15.42 1.20 2.25
C LEU A 120 -15.74 -0.20 1.74
N VAL A 121 -15.15 -1.25 2.32
CA VAL A 121 -15.34 -2.63 1.88
C VAL A 121 -16.80 -3.07 2.04
N GLU A 122 -17.43 -2.77 3.18
CA GLU A 122 -18.84 -3.05 3.41
C GLU A 122 -19.72 -2.33 2.38
N GLY A 123 -19.45 -1.05 2.15
CA GLY A 123 -20.20 -0.24 1.18
C GLY A 123 -20.08 -0.79 -0.24
N LEU A 124 -18.86 -1.11 -0.71
CA LEU A 124 -18.63 -1.69 -2.03
C LEU A 124 -19.36 -3.03 -2.20
N ASN A 125 -19.33 -3.89 -1.19
CA ASN A 125 -19.99 -5.20 -1.26
C ASN A 125 -21.54 -5.14 -1.27
N ARG A 126 -22.12 -4.02 -0.86
CA ARG A 126 -23.56 -3.75 -1.01
C ARG A 126 -23.95 -3.30 -2.43
N LEU A 127 -22.97 -2.88 -3.23
CA LEU A 127 -23.16 -2.37 -4.58
C LEU A 127 -22.90 -3.47 -5.63
N ALA A 128 -23.89 -4.37 -5.82
CA ALA A 128 -23.76 -5.39 -6.86
C ALA A 128 -23.58 -4.73 -8.25
N PRO A 129 -22.68 -5.25 -9.13
CA PRO A 129 -21.99 -6.52 -9.03
C PRO A 129 -20.58 -6.45 -8.40
N LEU A 130 -20.20 -5.35 -7.72
CA LEU A 130 -18.90 -5.17 -7.13
C LEU A 130 -18.60 -6.21 -6.03
N ARG A 131 -17.33 -6.61 -5.89
CA ARG A 131 -16.86 -7.49 -4.84
C ARG A 131 -15.48 -7.04 -4.35
N CYS A 132 -15.34 -6.87 -3.05
CA CYS A 132 -14.10 -6.44 -2.43
C CYS A 132 -13.78 -7.30 -1.20
N ALA A 133 -12.66 -8.01 -1.24
CA ALA A 133 -12.14 -8.69 -0.05
C ALA A 133 -11.56 -7.65 0.92
N SER A 134 -11.73 -7.87 2.22
CA SER A 134 -11.15 -6.99 3.23
C SER A 134 -9.62 -7.13 3.23
N PRO A 135 -8.86 -6.07 2.95
CA PRO A 135 -7.40 -6.14 2.96
C PRO A 135 -6.85 -6.27 4.38
N GLY A 136 -5.82 -7.10 4.54
CA GLY A 136 -5.13 -7.29 5.82
C GLY A 136 -4.14 -6.18 6.17
N GLY A 137 -3.87 -5.24 5.27
CA GLY A 137 -2.92 -4.14 5.50
C GLY A 137 -3.00 -3.05 4.44
N ALA A 138 -2.10 -2.07 4.53
CA ALA A 138 -2.07 -0.85 3.72
C ALA A 138 -3.37 -0.03 3.84
N PHE A 139 -3.64 0.85 2.89
CA PHE A 139 -4.88 1.66 2.84
C PHE A 139 -5.55 1.59 1.45
N TYR A 140 -5.47 0.42 0.80
CA TYR A 140 -6.07 0.18 -0.50
C TYR A 140 -7.09 -0.95 -0.45
N ALA A 141 -8.26 -0.71 -1.02
CA ALA A 141 -9.26 -1.71 -1.33
C ALA A 141 -9.06 -2.19 -2.77
N TRP A 142 -9.06 -3.51 -2.96
CA TRP A 142 -8.91 -4.16 -4.26
C TRP A 142 -10.25 -4.71 -4.69
N CYS A 143 -10.97 -3.95 -5.50
CA CYS A 143 -12.35 -4.22 -5.88
C CYS A 143 -12.41 -4.99 -7.20
N ASN A 144 -13.01 -6.15 -7.19
CA ASN A 144 -13.37 -6.90 -8.40
C ASN A 144 -14.59 -6.24 -9.05
N ILE A 145 -14.44 -5.84 -10.29
CA ILE A 145 -15.46 -5.19 -11.13
C ILE A 145 -15.82 -6.03 -12.35
N SER A 146 -15.37 -7.28 -12.45
CA SER A 146 -15.61 -8.15 -13.61
C SER A 146 -17.10 -8.29 -13.97
N GLY A 147 -17.95 -8.19 -12.96
CA GLY A 147 -19.41 -8.24 -13.15
C GLY A 147 -20.00 -7.05 -13.91
N LEU A 148 -19.20 -5.99 -14.19
CA LEU A 148 -19.60 -4.87 -15.03
C LEU A 148 -19.43 -5.16 -16.53
N GLY A 149 -18.69 -6.22 -16.89
CA GLY A 149 -18.48 -6.64 -18.28
C GLY A 149 -17.66 -5.67 -19.14
N GLN A 150 -16.89 -4.77 -18.48
CA GLN A 150 -16.04 -3.76 -19.13
C GLN A 150 -14.60 -3.85 -18.63
N PRO A 151 -13.59 -3.42 -19.44
CA PRO A 151 -12.21 -3.28 -18.98
C PRO A 151 -12.10 -2.30 -17.80
N ALA A 152 -11.19 -2.57 -16.85
CA ALA A 152 -11.07 -1.73 -15.68
C ALA A 152 -10.59 -0.30 -16.01
N GLU A 153 -9.78 -0.14 -17.04
CA GLU A 153 -9.38 1.19 -17.56
C GLU A 153 -10.59 2.02 -17.98
N ALA A 154 -11.54 1.41 -18.73
CA ALA A 154 -12.75 2.09 -19.17
C ALA A 154 -13.64 2.47 -17.97
N VAL A 155 -13.82 1.55 -17.02
CA VAL A 155 -14.60 1.81 -15.80
C VAL A 155 -13.96 2.89 -14.94
N ALA A 156 -12.63 2.88 -14.79
CA ALA A 156 -11.92 3.91 -14.03
C ALA A 156 -12.06 5.29 -14.66
N ALA A 157 -12.01 5.39 -16.00
CA ALA A 157 -12.26 6.63 -16.73
C ALA A 157 -13.70 7.13 -16.52
N GLN A 158 -14.70 6.26 -16.66
CA GLN A 158 -16.11 6.60 -16.43
C GLN A 158 -16.35 7.04 -14.96
N TRP A 159 -15.75 6.35 -13.99
CA TRP A 159 -15.88 6.76 -12.59
C TRP A 159 -15.26 8.14 -12.32
N LEU A 160 -14.16 8.47 -13.01
CA LEU A 160 -13.55 9.78 -12.88
C LEU A 160 -14.44 10.87 -13.48
N GLU A 161 -14.92 10.68 -14.71
CA GLU A 161 -15.68 11.70 -15.46
C GLU A 161 -17.12 11.86 -14.96
N GLU A 162 -17.80 10.75 -14.66
CA GLU A 162 -19.24 10.76 -14.38
C GLU A 162 -19.56 10.72 -12.88
N ALA A 163 -18.72 10.02 -12.10
CA ALA A 163 -18.91 9.88 -10.66
C ALA A 163 -17.96 10.76 -9.82
N LEU A 164 -16.97 11.40 -10.46
CA LEU A 164 -15.92 12.18 -9.80
C LEU A 164 -15.15 11.36 -8.74
N ILE A 165 -14.83 10.11 -9.11
CA ILE A 165 -14.09 9.17 -8.26
C ILE A 165 -12.81 8.75 -8.97
N ALA A 166 -11.67 9.12 -8.39
CA ALA A 166 -10.37 8.68 -8.87
C ALA A 166 -10.09 7.24 -8.39
N ALA A 167 -9.77 6.36 -9.33
CA ALA A 167 -9.47 4.96 -9.08
C ALA A 167 -8.33 4.50 -9.99
N VAL A 168 -7.61 3.45 -9.60
CA VAL A 168 -6.49 2.94 -10.40
C VAL A 168 -6.88 1.58 -10.99
N PRO A 169 -6.87 1.43 -12.32
CA PRO A 169 -7.22 0.17 -12.98
C PRO A 169 -6.18 -0.91 -12.69
N GLY A 170 -6.64 -2.16 -12.66
CA GLY A 170 -5.84 -3.32 -12.27
C GLY A 170 -4.88 -3.82 -13.34
N GLU A 171 -5.05 -3.40 -14.59
CA GLU A 171 -4.22 -3.81 -15.72
C GLU A 171 -2.74 -3.49 -15.47
N GLY A 172 -2.44 -2.31 -14.91
CA GLY A 172 -1.09 -1.91 -14.53
C GLY A 172 -0.45 -2.77 -13.43
N PHE A 173 -1.24 -3.61 -12.75
CA PHE A 173 -0.81 -4.56 -11.73
C PHE A 173 -0.93 -6.02 -12.22
N GLY A 174 -1.18 -6.26 -13.51
CA GLY A 174 -1.40 -7.59 -14.06
C GLY A 174 -2.69 -8.26 -13.59
N ALA A 175 -3.69 -7.49 -13.15
CA ALA A 175 -4.96 -7.99 -12.64
C ALA A 175 -6.16 -7.32 -13.34
N PRO A 176 -6.44 -7.65 -14.61
CA PRO A 176 -7.60 -7.13 -15.32
C PRO A 176 -8.90 -7.48 -14.57
N GLY A 177 -9.90 -6.61 -14.69
CA GLY A 177 -11.17 -6.78 -13.99
C GLY A 177 -11.15 -6.38 -12.50
N PHE A 178 -10.08 -5.71 -12.05
CA PHE A 178 -9.98 -5.13 -10.71
C PHE A 178 -9.72 -3.63 -10.78
N ILE A 179 -10.14 -2.93 -9.73
CA ILE A 179 -9.84 -1.51 -9.51
C ILE A 179 -9.33 -1.32 -8.08
N ARG A 180 -8.26 -0.52 -7.94
CA ARG A 180 -7.74 -0.12 -6.65
C ARG A 180 -8.35 1.21 -6.20
N LEU A 181 -8.95 1.23 -5.03
CA LEU A 181 -9.45 2.41 -4.33
C LEU A 181 -8.63 2.67 -3.08
N SER A 182 -8.37 3.94 -2.76
CA SER A 182 -7.71 4.32 -1.51
C SER A 182 -8.75 4.67 -0.46
N PHE A 183 -8.57 4.20 0.77
CA PHE A 183 -9.34 4.66 1.93
C PHE A 183 -8.54 5.61 2.84
N ALA A 184 -7.47 6.20 2.32
CA ALA A 184 -6.77 7.30 2.97
C ALA A 184 -7.53 8.63 2.77
N ALA A 185 -8.82 8.64 3.11
CA ALA A 185 -9.74 9.75 3.02
C ALA A 185 -10.63 9.77 4.26
N SER A 186 -11.37 10.85 4.51
CA SER A 186 -12.30 10.91 5.63
C SER A 186 -13.48 9.95 5.43
N LEU A 187 -14.18 9.57 6.51
CA LEU A 187 -15.38 8.72 6.41
C LEU A 187 -16.46 9.40 5.58
N GLU A 188 -16.62 10.72 5.69
CA GLU A 188 -17.58 11.50 4.90
C GLU A 188 -17.24 11.42 3.40
N THR A 189 -15.96 11.50 3.03
CA THR A 189 -15.51 11.35 1.65
C THR A 189 -15.77 9.93 1.13
N ILE A 190 -15.54 8.91 1.95
CA ILE A 190 -15.81 7.52 1.62
C ILE A 190 -17.33 7.31 1.41
N ASP A 191 -18.15 7.83 2.29
CA ASP A 191 -19.62 7.72 2.20
C ASP A 191 -20.15 8.40 0.95
N GLU A 192 -19.64 9.59 0.63
CA GLU A 192 -20.00 10.30 -0.58
C GLU A 192 -19.56 9.54 -1.84
N ALA A 193 -18.36 8.97 -1.84
CA ALA A 193 -17.90 8.12 -2.96
C ALA A 193 -18.82 6.91 -3.15
N LEU A 194 -19.20 6.23 -2.08
CA LEU A 194 -20.13 5.10 -2.15
C LEU A 194 -21.50 5.50 -2.69
N ARG A 195 -22.02 6.66 -2.28
CA ARG A 195 -23.28 7.20 -2.79
C ARG A 195 -23.21 7.51 -4.29
N ARG A 196 -22.09 8.09 -4.75
CA ARG A 196 -21.85 8.38 -6.17
C ARG A 196 -21.74 7.10 -7.02
N LEU A 197 -21.02 6.09 -6.51
CA LEU A 197 -20.93 4.78 -7.15
C LEU A 197 -22.30 4.11 -7.26
N ALA A 198 -23.12 4.16 -6.22
CA ALA A 198 -24.47 3.63 -6.27
C ALA A 198 -25.31 4.29 -7.39
N LYS A 199 -25.29 5.62 -7.46
CA LYS A 199 -25.98 6.39 -8.49
C LYS A 199 -25.48 6.04 -9.90
N TRP A 200 -24.17 5.93 -10.09
CA TRP A 200 -23.56 5.57 -11.35
C TRP A 200 -23.99 4.15 -11.79
N LEU A 201 -23.95 3.18 -10.88
CA LEU A 201 -24.38 1.81 -11.14
C LEU A 201 -25.87 1.74 -11.54
N ASP A 202 -26.73 2.51 -10.85
CA ASP A 202 -28.16 2.54 -11.20
C ASP A 202 -28.41 3.09 -12.59
N GLY A 203 -27.63 4.09 -13.01
CA GLY A 203 -27.70 4.66 -14.37
C GLY A 203 -27.13 3.75 -15.48
N HIS A 204 -26.31 2.75 -15.12
CA HIS A 204 -25.63 1.83 -16.04
C HIS A 204 -26.14 0.37 -15.94
N ARG A 205 -27.20 0.11 -15.16
CA ARG A 205 -27.91 -1.18 -15.19
C ARG A 205 -28.58 -1.36 -16.53
N ARG A 206 -28.10 -2.31 -17.33
CA ARG A 206 -28.75 -2.80 -18.54
C ARG A 206 -29.64 -4.00 -18.23
#